data_9cff874273f565afecfdb934a2bd6712
#
_entry.id   9cff874273f565afecfdb934a2bd6712
#
_cell.length_a   1.000
_cell.length_b   1.000
_cell.length_c   1.000
_cell.angle_alpha   90.00
_cell.angle_beta   90.00
_cell.angle_gamma   90.00
#
_symmetry.space_group_name_H-M   'P 1'
#
loop_
_entity.id
_entity.type
_entity.pdbx_description
1 polymer ?
#
loop_
_entity_poly.entity_id
_entity_poly.type
_entity_poly.pdbx_seq_one_letter_code
_entity_poly.pdbx_strand_id
1 'polypeptide(L)'
;MTAPSPVWTVQDIVYGKHDMWAELDIACKGKRFRIEISPENFVNSQTSFSKYARYINDMFDRDCQTTYNEFYDWVVAPFLPILAEVQAPPLDREAFTLRDYLDPETYYLKLYFVDERMEPRFDYDVQMPLREPGVYIGDVALHPGWSEYTPETVQQCVSDGQYGYSKHPRKVCVDGKLCFFKEPRSKRELLRELDVYEKMETKGLSNNSQVCVPRLIGVV
;
A
#
# COMPACT_ATOMS: atom_id res chain seq x y z
N MET A 1 0.03 30.12 13.59
CA MET A 1 0.44 29.44 12.34
C MET A 1 -0.15 28.04 12.41
N THR A 2 -1.07 27.70 11.53
CA THR A 2 -1.63 26.35 11.44
C THR A 2 -0.55 25.42 10.90
N ALA A 3 -0.29 24.29 11.56
CA ALA A 3 0.61 23.28 11.04
C ALA A 3 0.13 22.83 9.64
N PRO A 4 1.04 22.55 8.70
CA PRO A 4 0.65 22.05 7.39
C PRO A 4 -0.13 20.74 7.56
N SER A 5 -1.16 20.54 6.74
CA SER A 5 -1.92 19.29 6.73
C SER A 5 -0.98 18.11 6.46
N PRO A 6 -1.16 16.98 7.17
CA PRO A 6 -0.32 15.81 6.95
C PRO A 6 -0.49 15.30 5.51
N VAL A 7 0.62 14.90 4.89
CA VAL A 7 0.59 14.27 3.56
C VAL A 7 0.26 12.80 3.75
N TRP A 8 -0.78 12.34 3.09
CA TRP A 8 -1.21 10.94 3.08
C TRP A 8 -1.50 10.47 1.66
N THR A 9 -1.51 9.17 1.45
CA THR A 9 -1.78 8.56 0.13
C THR A 9 -2.64 7.31 0.30
N VAL A 10 -3.61 7.13 -0.60
CA VAL A 10 -4.42 5.90 -0.65
C VAL A 10 -3.58 4.76 -1.20
N GLN A 11 -3.63 3.63 -0.51
CA GLN A 11 -2.97 2.40 -0.89
C GLN A 11 -3.93 1.45 -1.58
N ASP A 12 -5.06 1.23 -0.94
CA ASP A 12 -6.09 0.34 -1.42
C ASP A 12 -7.45 0.73 -0.87
N ILE A 13 -8.49 0.24 -1.50
CA ILE A 13 -9.86 0.28 -1.01
C ILE A 13 -10.55 -1.04 -1.34
N VAL A 14 -11.18 -1.62 -0.35
CA VAL A 14 -12.07 -2.76 -0.50
C VAL A 14 -13.46 -2.35 -0.03
N TYR A 15 -14.47 -2.65 -0.80
CA TYR A 15 -15.86 -2.31 -0.44
C TYR A 15 -16.86 -3.29 -1.03
N GLY A 16 -17.97 -3.48 -0.32
CA GLY A 16 -19.07 -4.36 -0.72
C GLY A 16 -20.34 -3.58 -0.97
N LYS A 17 -20.99 -3.82 -2.11
CA LYS A 17 -22.26 -3.16 -2.48
C LYS A 17 -23.44 -3.65 -1.64
N HIS A 18 -23.45 -4.94 -1.30
CA HIS A 18 -24.59 -5.55 -0.62
C HIS A 18 -24.61 -5.32 0.88
N ASP A 19 -23.44 -5.39 1.50
CA ASP A 19 -23.26 -5.22 2.94
C ASP A 19 -22.90 -3.79 3.33
N MET A 20 -22.67 -2.92 2.32
CA MET A 20 -22.28 -1.52 2.55
C MET A 20 -21.08 -1.39 3.50
N TRP A 21 -20.17 -2.35 3.45
CA TRP A 21 -18.91 -2.30 4.19
C TRP A 21 -17.78 -1.74 3.32
N ALA A 22 -16.89 -0.96 3.91
CA ALA A 22 -15.69 -0.48 3.24
C ALA A 22 -14.49 -0.46 4.19
N GLU A 23 -13.33 -0.77 3.63
CA GLU A 23 -12.03 -0.64 4.29
C GLU A 23 -11.11 0.17 3.38
N LEU A 24 -10.62 1.30 3.89
CA LEU A 24 -9.71 2.19 3.20
C LEU A 24 -8.33 2.09 3.84
N ASP A 25 -7.34 1.63 3.06
CA ASP A 25 -5.94 1.62 3.43
C ASP A 25 -5.27 2.91 2.98
N ILE A 26 -4.71 3.68 3.93
CA ILE A 26 -3.90 4.86 3.63
C ILE A 26 -2.52 4.76 4.26
N ALA A 27 -1.55 5.42 3.64
CA ALA A 27 -0.22 5.60 4.19
C ALA A 27 0.02 7.05 4.59
N CYS A 28 0.62 7.25 5.75
CA CYS A 28 1.06 8.55 6.24
C CYS A 28 2.37 8.39 7.02
N LYS A 29 3.40 9.15 6.65
CA LYS A 29 4.70 9.16 7.34
C LYS A 29 5.30 7.76 7.57
N GLY A 30 5.21 6.88 6.57
CA GLY A 30 5.77 5.53 6.62
C GLY A 30 4.97 4.50 7.42
N LYS A 31 3.79 4.85 7.90
CA LYS A 31 2.86 3.97 8.61
C LYS A 31 1.60 3.75 7.80
N ARG A 32 0.94 2.61 8.03
CA ARG A 32 -0.33 2.25 7.38
C ARG A 32 -1.48 2.50 8.36
N PHE A 33 -2.57 3.04 7.83
CA PHE A 33 -3.81 3.24 8.56
C PHE A 33 -4.93 2.57 7.79
N ARG A 34 -5.60 1.64 8.42
CA ARG A 34 -6.70 0.88 7.88
C ARG A 34 -7.98 1.38 8.52
N ILE A 35 -8.84 2.03 7.74
CA ILE A 35 -10.05 2.70 8.20
C ILE A 35 -11.25 1.88 7.76
N GLU A 36 -11.95 1.30 8.73
CA GLU A 36 -13.19 0.55 8.51
C GLU A 36 -14.40 1.45 8.65
N ILE A 37 -15.35 1.26 7.75
CA ILE A 37 -16.69 1.87 7.77
C ILE A 37 -17.71 0.78 7.52
N SER A 38 -18.69 0.66 8.41
CA SER A 38 -19.77 -0.31 8.29
C SER A 38 -21.12 0.31 8.67
N PRO A 39 -22.26 -0.24 8.21
CA PRO A 39 -23.60 0.33 8.48
C PRO A 39 -23.90 0.52 9.96
N GLU A 40 -23.45 -0.38 10.83
CA GLU A 40 -23.62 -0.31 12.27
C GLU A 40 -22.91 0.88 12.92
N ASN A 41 -21.96 1.49 12.22
CA ASN A 41 -21.25 2.67 12.72
C ASN A 41 -22.09 3.96 12.58
N PHE A 42 -23.28 3.90 11.95
CA PHE A 42 -24.16 5.06 11.74
C PHE A 42 -25.29 5.10 12.77
N VAL A 43 -25.03 5.73 13.92
CA VAL A 43 -26.02 5.89 14.99
C VAL A 43 -26.74 7.23 14.86
N ASN A 44 -28.06 7.21 14.68
CA ASN A 44 -28.88 8.41 14.45
C ASN A 44 -28.34 9.33 13.33
N SER A 45 -27.77 8.76 12.27
CA SER A 45 -27.00 9.50 11.25
C SER A 45 -27.47 9.14 9.83
N GLN A 46 -28.78 9.31 9.59
CA GLN A 46 -29.41 8.93 8.33
C GLN A 46 -28.88 9.72 7.13
N THR A 47 -28.58 11.01 7.30
CA THR A 47 -28.02 11.85 6.23
C THR A 47 -26.64 11.41 5.85
N SER A 48 -25.79 11.16 6.84
CA SER A 48 -24.43 10.64 6.65
C SER A 48 -24.43 9.24 6.02
N PHE A 49 -25.34 8.36 6.46
CA PHE A 49 -25.50 7.05 5.83
C PHE A 49 -25.95 7.14 4.37
N SER A 50 -26.91 8.03 4.06
CA SER A 50 -27.36 8.25 2.68
C SER A 50 -26.23 8.75 1.77
N LYS A 51 -25.38 9.64 2.30
CA LYS A 51 -24.19 10.12 1.58
C LYS A 51 -23.19 9.00 1.35
N TYR A 52 -22.91 8.19 2.37
CA TYR A 52 -22.03 7.03 2.29
C TYR A 52 -22.54 6.02 1.24
N ALA A 53 -23.82 5.61 1.32
CA ALA A 53 -24.43 4.68 0.41
C ALA A 53 -24.37 5.18 -1.05
N ARG A 54 -24.53 6.50 -1.26
CA ARG A 54 -24.36 7.10 -2.61
C ARG A 54 -22.94 6.92 -3.11
N TYR A 55 -21.90 7.17 -2.29
CA TYR A 55 -20.51 6.96 -2.69
C TYR A 55 -20.25 5.50 -3.08
N ILE A 56 -20.66 4.54 -2.24
CA ILE A 56 -20.49 3.11 -2.53
C ILE A 56 -21.15 2.72 -3.84
N ASN A 57 -22.41 3.15 -4.08
CA ASN A 57 -23.11 2.87 -5.31
C ASN A 57 -22.45 3.54 -6.53
N ASP A 58 -22.08 4.82 -6.43
CA ASP A 58 -21.45 5.55 -7.53
C ASP A 58 -20.07 4.97 -7.90
N MET A 59 -19.27 4.53 -6.92
CA MET A 59 -18.00 3.84 -7.17
C MET A 59 -18.20 2.49 -7.88
N PHE A 60 -19.28 1.77 -7.52
CA PHE A 60 -19.60 0.49 -8.15
C PHE A 60 -20.12 0.64 -9.59
N ASP A 61 -21.01 1.61 -9.81
CA ASP A 61 -21.74 1.75 -11.06
C ASP A 61 -21.00 2.58 -12.12
N ARG A 62 -20.10 3.47 -11.72
CA ARG A 62 -19.47 4.45 -12.62
C ARG A 62 -17.94 4.37 -12.72
N ASP A 63 -17.27 3.71 -11.78
CA ASP A 63 -15.79 3.65 -11.69
C ASP A 63 -15.11 5.00 -12.00
N CYS A 64 -15.63 6.08 -11.40
CA CYS A 64 -15.21 7.45 -11.66
C CYS A 64 -14.16 7.90 -10.63
N GLN A 65 -12.95 8.25 -11.09
CA GLN A 65 -11.87 8.69 -10.22
C GLN A 65 -12.23 9.89 -9.32
N THR A 66 -13.10 10.79 -9.82
CA THR A 66 -13.57 11.93 -9.02
C THR A 66 -14.36 11.47 -7.80
N THR A 67 -15.25 10.47 -7.98
CA THR A 67 -16.05 9.91 -6.86
C THR A 67 -15.13 9.25 -5.81
N TYR A 68 -14.11 8.51 -6.24
CA TYR A 68 -13.13 7.93 -5.33
C TYR A 68 -12.40 9.01 -4.53
N ASN A 69 -11.91 10.07 -5.19
CA ASN A 69 -11.19 11.15 -4.50
C ASN A 69 -12.08 11.88 -3.48
N GLU A 70 -13.33 12.20 -3.85
CA GLU A 70 -14.29 12.81 -2.93
C GLU A 70 -14.60 11.92 -1.73
N PHE A 71 -14.72 10.62 -1.95
CA PHE A 71 -14.91 9.63 -0.88
C PHE A 71 -13.70 9.57 0.05
N TYR A 72 -12.48 9.49 -0.51
CA TYR A 72 -11.26 9.44 0.29
C TYR A 72 -11.10 10.69 1.16
N ASP A 73 -11.27 11.87 0.57
CA ASP A 73 -11.18 13.13 1.31
C ASP A 73 -12.22 13.20 2.44
N TRP A 74 -13.44 12.74 2.16
CA TRP A 74 -14.52 12.72 3.14
C TRP A 74 -14.23 11.77 4.31
N VAL A 75 -13.71 10.57 4.01
CA VAL A 75 -13.38 9.56 5.04
C VAL A 75 -12.18 9.99 5.86
N VAL A 76 -11.13 10.54 5.23
CA VAL A 76 -9.87 10.86 5.90
C VAL A 76 -9.94 12.17 6.70
N ALA A 77 -10.83 13.10 6.33
CA ALA A 77 -10.94 14.41 6.98
C ALA A 77 -10.98 14.35 8.54
N PRO A 78 -11.79 13.50 9.19
CA PRO A 78 -11.84 13.42 10.65
C PRO A 78 -10.56 12.84 11.28
N PHE A 79 -9.74 12.13 10.52
CA PHE A 79 -8.48 11.54 10.99
C PHE A 79 -7.27 12.47 10.84
N LEU A 80 -7.39 13.59 10.13
CA LEU A 80 -6.26 14.51 9.91
C LEU A 80 -5.57 14.95 11.21
N PRO A 81 -6.25 15.23 12.32
CA PRO A 81 -5.57 15.53 13.59
C PRO A 81 -4.72 14.37 14.09
N ILE A 82 -5.21 13.13 14.00
CA ILE A 82 -4.49 11.93 14.40
C ILE A 82 -3.26 11.74 13.50
N LEU A 83 -3.42 11.87 12.19
CA LEU A 83 -2.32 11.75 11.23
C LEU A 83 -1.25 12.84 11.40
N ALA A 84 -1.63 14.03 11.86
CA ALA A 84 -0.69 15.11 12.15
C ALA A 84 0.25 14.77 13.31
N GLU A 85 -0.25 14.08 14.34
CA GLU A 85 0.51 13.66 15.52
C GLU A 85 1.42 12.45 15.28
N VAL A 86 1.23 11.72 14.19
CA VAL A 86 2.10 10.59 13.83
C VAL A 86 3.53 11.07 13.65
N GLN A 87 4.45 10.42 14.34
CA GLN A 87 5.87 10.69 14.16
C GLN A 87 6.37 10.04 12.87
N ALA A 88 7.04 10.84 12.03
CA ALA A 88 7.79 10.30 10.92
C ALA A 88 8.98 9.46 11.44
N PRO A 89 9.42 8.43 10.70
CA PRO A 89 10.66 7.74 11.04
C PRO A 89 11.79 8.76 11.12
N PRO A 90 12.77 8.56 12.05
CA PRO A 90 13.92 9.45 12.14
C PRO A 90 14.64 9.55 10.79
N LEU A 91 14.98 10.78 10.37
CA LEU A 91 15.69 11.06 9.10
C LEU A 91 17.13 10.48 9.07
N ASP A 92 17.68 10.20 10.24
CA ASP A 92 18.99 9.59 10.46
C ASP A 92 18.96 8.05 10.50
N ARG A 93 17.79 7.43 10.32
CA ARG A 93 17.73 6.00 10.07
C ARG A 93 18.52 5.71 8.80
N GLU A 94 19.63 5.01 8.94
CA GLU A 94 20.35 4.41 7.82
C GLU A 94 19.36 3.55 7.04
N ALA A 95 18.78 4.15 6.03
CA ALA A 95 17.89 3.59 5.04
C ALA A 95 16.54 3.01 5.54
N PHE A 96 15.48 3.52 4.97
CA PHE A 96 14.16 2.87 4.94
C PHE A 96 14.29 1.62 4.07
N THR A 97 14.08 0.45 4.66
CA THR A 97 14.27 -0.84 3.99
C THR A 97 13.01 -1.30 3.26
N LEU A 98 13.16 -2.33 2.44
CA LEU A 98 12.01 -2.97 1.81
C LEU A 98 11.12 -3.66 2.85
N ARG A 99 11.67 -4.09 4.00
CA ARG A 99 10.92 -4.63 5.13
C ARG A 99 9.92 -3.62 5.69
N ASP A 100 10.38 -2.37 5.93
CA ASP A 100 9.52 -1.30 6.42
C ASP A 100 8.37 -0.97 5.46
N TYR A 101 8.57 -1.24 4.17
CA TYR A 101 7.54 -1.09 3.14
C TYR A 101 6.56 -2.26 3.11
N LEU A 102 7.06 -3.49 3.12
CA LEU A 102 6.24 -4.69 3.00
C LEU A 102 5.39 -4.93 4.25
N ASP A 103 5.97 -4.61 5.42
CA ASP A 103 5.34 -4.82 6.73
C ASP A 103 5.39 -3.54 7.58
N PRO A 104 4.71 -2.46 7.17
CA PRO A 104 4.69 -1.21 7.92
C PRO A 104 3.90 -1.34 9.21
N GLU A 105 4.29 -0.58 10.23
CA GLU A 105 3.48 -0.41 11.42
C GLU A 105 2.05 0.01 11.02
N THR A 106 1.07 -0.82 11.37
CA THR A 106 -0.31 -0.67 10.92
C THR A 106 -1.23 -0.34 12.08
N TYR A 107 -2.03 0.70 11.91
CA TYR A 107 -3.06 1.14 12.85
C TYR A 107 -4.44 0.83 12.29
N TYR A 108 -5.29 0.26 13.12
CA TYR A 108 -6.67 -0.04 12.79
C TYR A 108 -7.59 1.02 13.36
N LEU A 109 -8.43 1.58 12.53
CA LEU A 109 -9.29 2.69 12.84
C LEU A 109 -10.71 2.38 12.38
N LYS A 110 -11.71 2.87 13.13
CA LYS A 110 -13.11 2.84 12.73
C LYS A 110 -13.66 4.25 12.65
N LEU A 111 -14.44 4.52 11.62
CA LEU A 111 -15.16 5.77 11.49
C LEU A 111 -16.61 5.57 11.92
N TYR A 112 -16.97 6.21 13.01
CA TYR A 112 -18.34 6.25 13.51
C TYR A 112 -19.04 7.54 13.10
N PHE A 113 -20.35 7.45 12.95
CA PHE A 113 -21.24 8.58 12.72
C PHE A 113 -22.28 8.57 13.82
N VAL A 114 -22.22 9.56 14.70
CA VAL A 114 -23.11 9.68 15.85
C VAL A 114 -23.80 11.03 15.78
N ASP A 115 -25.12 11.06 15.71
CA ASP A 115 -25.91 12.29 15.56
C ASP A 115 -25.35 13.21 14.46
N GLU A 116 -25.10 12.65 13.27
CA GLU A 116 -24.52 13.29 12.09
C GLU A 116 -23.07 13.82 12.26
N ARG A 117 -22.38 13.45 13.33
CA ARG A 117 -20.97 13.80 13.55
C ARG A 117 -20.06 12.63 13.29
N MET A 118 -18.93 12.91 12.64
CA MET A 118 -17.89 11.93 12.37
C MET A 118 -16.97 11.80 13.59
N GLU A 119 -16.83 10.58 14.08
CA GLU A 119 -15.99 10.25 15.23
C GLU A 119 -14.96 9.19 14.85
N PRO A 120 -13.69 9.57 14.64
CA PRO A 120 -12.62 8.62 14.42
C PRO A 120 -12.28 7.92 15.73
N ARG A 121 -12.15 6.58 15.68
CA ARG A 121 -11.77 5.77 16.84
C ARG A 121 -10.69 4.76 16.47
N PHE A 122 -9.76 4.51 17.42
CA PHE A 122 -8.83 3.39 17.28
C PHE A 122 -9.56 2.08 17.58
N ASP A 123 -9.30 1.08 16.75
CA ASP A 123 -9.76 -0.29 16.97
C ASP A 123 -8.59 -1.12 17.53
N TYR A 124 -8.60 -1.33 18.84
CA TYR A 124 -7.55 -2.09 19.55
C TYR A 124 -7.83 -3.61 19.59
N ASP A 125 -9.04 -4.02 19.18
CA ASP A 125 -9.48 -5.41 19.30
C ASP A 125 -9.15 -6.25 18.05
N VAL A 126 -8.57 -5.63 17.02
CA VAL A 126 -8.23 -6.33 15.79
C VAL A 126 -7.01 -7.23 16.00
N GLN A 127 -7.27 -8.51 16.20
CA GLN A 127 -6.25 -9.56 16.06
C GLN A 127 -6.14 -9.93 14.58
N MET A 128 -5.32 -9.20 13.84
CA MET A 128 -5.05 -9.61 12.46
C MET A 128 -4.10 -10.79 12.43
N PRO A 129 -4.37 -11.82 11.61
CA PRO A 129 -3.35 -12.79 11.30
C PRO A 129 -2.17 -12.06 10.66
N LEU A 130 -0.96 -12.33 11.17
CA LEU A 130 0.28 -11.88 10.54
C LEU A 130 0.23 -12.33 9.07
N ARG A 131 -0.08 -11.40 8.18
CA ARG A 131 -0.02 -11.66 6.76
C ARG A 131 1.44 -11.51 6.37
N GLU A 132 2.10 -12.61 6.13
CA GLU A 132 3.44 -12.56 5.55
C GLU A 132 3.34 -11.82 4.20
N PRO A 133 4.08 -10.72 4.03
CA PRO A 133 4.08 -10.00 2.78
C PRO A 133 4.73 -10.85 1.69
N GLY A 134 4.21 -10.74 0.48
CA GLY A 134 4.80 -11.38 -0.68
C GLY A 134 4.04 -12.62 -1.15
N VAL A 135 4.65 -13.32 -2.09
CA VAL A 135 4.11 -14.52 -2.72
C VAL A 135 5.04 -15.69 -2.47
N TYR A 136 4.57 -16.68 -1.72
CA TYR A 136 5.35 -17.90 -1.50
C TYR A 136 5.53 -18.69 -2.80
N ILE A 137 6.77 -18.81 -3.25
CA ILE A 137 7.14 -19.52 -4.49
C ILE A 137 7.24 -21.02 -4.28
N GLY A 138 7.47 -21.48 -3.05
CA GLY A 138 7.67 -22.92 -2.73
C GLY A 138 9.02 -23.41 -3.24
N ASP A 139 9.04 -24.65 -3.71
CA ASP A 139 10.26 -25.33 -4.21
C ASP A 139 10.62 -24.96 -5.65
N VAL A 140 10.31 -23.76 -6.10
CA VAL A 140 10.69 -23.29 -7.44
C VAL A 140 12.19 -23.05 -7.46
N ALA A 141 12.91 -23.81 -8.27
CA ALA A 141 14.33 -23.58 -8.47
C ALA A 141 14.53 -22.25 -9.20
N LEU A 142 15.23 -21.33 -8.57
CA LEU A 142 15.60 -20.05 -9.19
C LEU A 142 16.82 -20.24 -10.10
N HIS A 143 16.89 -19.40 -11.12
CA HIS A 143 18.04 -19.37 -12.02
C HIS A 143 19.35 -19.13 -11.23
N PRO A 144 20.43 -19.91 -11.42
CA PRO A 144 21.67 -19.80 -10.62
C PRO A 144 22.35 -18.43 -10.64
N GLY A 145 22.03 -17.60 -11.61
CA GLY A 145 22.56 -16.24 -11.73
C GLY A 145 21.77 -15.17 -10.97
N TRP A 146 20.67 -15.53 -10.30
CA TRP A 146 19.87 -14.62 -9.52
C TRP A 146 20.20 -14.76 -8.04
N SER A 147 20.33 -13.62 -7.37
CA SER A 147 20.58 -13.60 -5.94
C SER A 147 19.26 -13.61 -5.16
N GLU A 148 19.28 -14.21 -3.97
CA GLU A 148 18.21 -14.08 -3.00
C GLU A 148 18.60 -12.98 -2.01
N TYR A 149 17.68 -12.07 -1.73
CA TYR A 149 17.86 -10.98 -0.80
C TYR A 149 16.82 -11.05 0.30
N THR A 150 17.17 -10.58 1.49
CA THR A 150 16.18 -10.37 2.53
C THR A 150 15.64 -8.93 2.46
N PRO A 151 14.38 -8.68 2.80
CA PRO A 151 13.78 -7.35 2.74
C PRO A 151 14.56 -6.30 3.55
N GLU A 152 15.26 -6.71 4.60
CA GLU A 152 16.07 -5.84 5.47
C GLU A 152 17.35 -5.34 4.77
N THR A 153 17.86 -6.10 3.81
CA THR A 153 19.10 -5.74 3.07
C THR A 153 18.84 -4.87 1.86
N VAL A 154 17.57 -4.73 1.45
CA VAL A 154 17.16 -3.93 0.31
C VAL A 154 16.74 -2.55 0.78
N GLN A 155 17.52 -1.52 0.44
CA GLN A 155 17.25 -0.14 0.82
C GLN A 155 16.30 0.52 -0.16
N GLN A 156 15.30 1.25 0.31
CA GLN A 156 14.44 2.05 -0.55
C GLN A 156 15.09 3.41 -0.86
N CYS A 157 15.05 3.80 -2.13
CA CYS A 157 15.40 5.15 -2.54
C CYS A 157 14.19 6.06 -2.34
N VAL A 158 14.05 6.61 -1.13
CA VAL A 158 12.97 7.54 -0.80
C VAL A 158 13.44 8.95 -1.19
N SER A 159 12.72 9.62 -2.08
CA SER A 159 12.89 11.05 -2.30
C SER A 159 12.23 11.83 -1.16
N ASP A 160 12.80 12.97 -0.77
CA ASP A 160 12.40 13.79 0.36
C ASP A 160 10.88 13.90 0.54
N GLY A 161 10.39 13.41 1.69
CA GLY A 161 8.99 13.50 2.10
C GLY A 161 8.02 12.49 1.48
N GLN A 162 8.46 11.65 0.56
CA GLN A 162 7.63 10.61 -0.05
C GLN A 162 7.83 9.24 0.60
N TYR A 163 7.40 9.07 1.83
CA TYR A 163 7.18 7.74 2.42
C TYR A 163 5.92 7.07 1.83
N GLY A 164 5.63 7.36 0.55
CA GLY A 164 4.43 6.91 -0.11
C GLY A 164 4.55 5.48 -0.61
N TYR A 165 3.57 4.67 -0.31
CA TYR A 165 3.35 3.41 -0.98
C TYR A 165 2.84 3.71 -2.39
N SER A 166 3.53 3.24 -3.41
CA SER A 166 3.10 3.36 -4.81
C SER A 166 2.81 1.98 -5.36
N LYS A 167 1.75 1.83 -6.11
CA LYS A 167 1.46 0.58 -6.86
C LYS A 167 2.47 0.32 -8.00
N HIS A 168 3.40 1.24 -8.23
CA HIS A 168 4.41 1.17 -9.28
C HIS A 168 5.71 0.55 -8.78
N PRO A 169 6.56 0.02 -9.68
CA PRO A 169 7.88 -0.45 -9.33
C PRO A 169 8.66 0.62 -8.55
N ARG A 170 9.25 0.22 -7.43
CA ARG A 170 9.98 1.13 -6.54
C ARG A 170 11.45 1.13 -6.85
N LYS A 171 12.05 2.31 -6.77
CA LYS A 171 13.51 2.41 -6.77
C LYS A 171 14.06 1.89 -5.45
N VAL A 172 14.97 0.95 -5.55
CA VAL A 172 15.67 0.35 -4.41
C VAL A 172 17.17 0.33 -4.67
N CYS A 173 17.96 0.30 -3.62
CA CYS A 173 19.39 0.10 -3.69
C CYS A 173 19.72 -1.28 -3.09
N VAL A 174 20.43 -2.10 -3.87
CA VAL A 174 20.85 -3.45 -3.49
C VAL A 174 22.34 -3.56 -3.80
N ASP A 175 23.17 -3.86 -2.82
CA ASP A 175 24.64 -3.93 -2.97
C ASP A 175 25.24 -2.67 -3.64
N GLY A 176 24.73 -1.48 -3.27
CA GLY A 176 25.14 -0.22 -3.85
C GLY A 176 24.66 0.04 -5.29
N LYS A 177 23.84 -0.83 -5.86
CA LYS A 177 23.29 -0.68 -7.20
C LYS A 177 21.84 -0.23 -7.16
N LEU A 178 21.49 0.73 -8.01
CA LEU A 178 20.13 1.19 -8.19
C LEU A 178 19.33 0.16 -9.00
N CYS A 179 18.22 -0.29 -8.43
CA CYS A 179 17.34 -1.30 -9.00
C CYS A 179 15.87 -0.88 -8.88
N PHE A 180 14.98 -1.69 -9.43
CA PHE A 180 13.54 -1.53 -9.24
C PHE A 180 12.97 -2.80 -8.62
N PHE A 181 12.26 -2.62 -7.51
CA PHE A 181 11.46 -3.67 -6.89
C PHE A 181 10.05 -3.63 -7.45
N LYS A 182 9.55 -4.79 -7.84
CA LYS A 182 8.17 -5.00 -8.28
C LYS A 182 7.54 -6.10 -7.42
N GLU A 183 6.46 -5.77 -6.75
CA GLU A 183 5.67 -6.73 -6.00
C GLU A 183 4.73 -7.48 -6.95
N PRO A 184 4.80 -8.82 -7.02
CA PRO A 184 3.87 -9.60 -7.84
C PRO A 184 2.50 -9.67 -7.18
N ARG A 185 1.44 -9.56 -7.98
CA ARG A 185 0.06 -9.64 -7.48
C ARG A 185 -0.40 -11.07 -7.19
N SER A 186 0.27 -12.06 -7.77
CA SER A 186 -0.06 -13.47 -7.61
C SER A 186 1.14 -14.36 -7.93
N LYS A 187 1.13 -15.59 -7.40
CA LYS A 187 2.12 -16.63 -7.74
C LYS A 187 2.19 -16.88 -9.27
N ARG A 188 1.05 -16.87 -9.93
CA ARG A 188 0.99 -17.09 -11.40
C ARG A 188 1.70 -15.97 -12.18
N GLU A 189 1.51 -14.73 -11.75
CA GLU A 189 2.18 -13.56 -12.38
C GLU A 189 3.69 -13.65 -12.16
N LEU A 190 4.11 -13.93 -10.92
CA LEU A 190 5.52 -14.09 -10.57
C LEU A 190 6.20 -15.18 -11.41
N LEU A 191 5.63 -16.39 -11.45
CA LEU A 191 6.22 -17.50 -12.20
C LEU A 191 6.32 -17.19 -13.70
N ARG A 192 5.33 -16.51 -14.27
CA ARG A 192 5.38 -16.07 -15.65
C ARG A 192 6.49 -15.06 -15.91
N GLU A 193 6.69 -14.11 -15.01
CA GLU A 193 7.79 -13.15 -15.14
C GLU A 193 9.16 -13.81 -15.01
N LEU A 194 9.33 -14.70 -14.05
CA LEU A 194 10.57 -15.46 -13.88
C LEU A 194 10.91 -16.27 -15.15
N ASP A 195 9.94 -16.97 -15.76
CA ASP A 195 10.11 -17.69 -17.02
C ASP A 195 10.56 -16.77 -18.17
N VAL A 196 10.02 -15.55 -18.24
CA VAL A 196 10.45 -14.56 -19.25
C VAL A 196 11.89 -14.12 -19.02
N TYR A 197 12.29 -13.82 -17.79
CA TYR A 197 13.66 -13.41 -17.48
C TYR A 197 14.65 -14.56 -17.71
N GLU A 198 14.32 -15.79 -17.37
CA GLU A 198 15.15 -16.97 -17.66
C GLU A 198 15.37 -17.15 -19.16
N LYS A 199 14.34 -17.00 -19.98
CA LYS A 199 14.44 -17.04 -21.44
C LYS A 199 15.31 -15.90 -22.00
N MET A 200 15.26 -14.71 -21.42
CA MET A 200 16.12 -13.59 -21.81
C MET A 200 17.58 -13.86 -21.48
N GLU A 201 17.89 -14.39 -20.30
CA GLU A 201 19.24 -14.77 -19.88
C GLU A 201 19.79 -15.89 -20.81
N THR A 202 19.04 -16.96 -21.04
CA THR A 202 19.42 -18.09 -21.88
C THR A 202 19.73 -17.67 -23.31
N LYS A 203 19.04 -16.65 -23.83
CA LYS A 203 19.27 -16.09 -25.17
C LYS A 203 20.34 -15.00 -25.20
N GLY A 204 20.98 -14.69 -24.08
CA GLY A 204 21.99 -13.65 -23.96
C GLY A 204 21.47 -12.22 -24.18
N LEU A 205 20.13 -11.99 -24.09
CA LEU A 205 19.53 -10.69 -24.35
C LEU A 205 19.83 -9.69 -23.22
N SER A 206 19.95 -10.16 -21.99
CA SER A 206 20.24 -9.33 -20.81
C SER A 206 21.62 -8.65 -20.86
N ASN A 207 22.54 -9.19 -21.66
CA ASN A 207 23.89 -8.66 -21.82
C ASN A 207 24.11 -7.97 -23.20
N ASN A 208 23.06 -7.85 -24.01
CA ASN A 208 23.15 -7.25 -25.33
C ASN A 208 22.98 -5.74 -25.28
N SER A 209 24.04 -4.98 -25.50
CA SER A 209 24.02 -3.50 -25.47
C SER A 209 23.13 -2.84 -26.52
N GLN A 210 22.72 -3.59 -27.56
CA GLN A 210 21.80 -3.09 -28.58
C GLN A 210 20.32 -3.26 -28.19
N VAL A 211 20.02 -4.03 -27.16
CA VAL A 211 18.65 -4.32 -26.71
C VAL A 211 18.49 -3.86 -25.25
N CYS A 212 17.72 -2.81 -25.04
CA CYS A 212 17.43 -2.32 -23.70
C CYS A 212 16.34 -3.17 -23.06
N VAL A 213 16.69 -4.34 -22.52
CA VAL A 213 15.77 -5.16 -21.71
C VAL A 213 16.14 -5.06 -20.23
N PRO A 214 15.17 -5.03 -19.32
CA PRO A 214 15.45 -5.08 -17.90
C PRO A 214 16.07 -6.43 -17.55
N ARG A 215 17.06 -6.41 -16.65
CA ARG A 215 17.69 -7.62 -16.12
C ARG A 215 17.14 -7.90 -14.72
N LEU A 216 16.75 -9.14 -14.46
CA LEU A 216 16.47 -9.59 -13.12
C LEU A 216 17.78 -9.88 -12.38
N ILE A 217 18.01 -9.20 -11.27
CA ILE A 217 19.23 -9.41 -10.47
C ILE A 217 18.98 -10.33 -9.28
N GLY A 218 17.76 -10.47 -8.84
CA GLY A 218 17.40 -11.36 -7.75
C GLY A 218 15.95 -11.25 -7.32
N VAL A 219 15.60 -12.00 -6.30
CA VAL A 219 14.29 -12.06 -5.65
C VAL A 219 14.41 -11.73 -4.17
N VAL A 220 13.31 -11.33 -3.58
CA VAL A 220 13.20 -10.96 -2.16
C VAL A 220 12.14 -11.82 -1.51
#